data_2d1e4ee98fad691893af436ce388c04a
#
_entry.id   2d1e4ee98fad691893af436ce388c04a
#
_cell.length_a   1.000
_cell.length_b   1.000
_cell.length_c   1.000
_cell.angle_alpha   90.00
_cell.angle_beta   90.00
_cell.angle_gamma   90.00
#
_symmetry.space_group_name_H-M   'P 1'
#
loop_
_entity.id
_entity.type
_entity.pdbx_description
1 polymer ?
#
loop_
_entity_poly.entity_id
_entity_poly.type
_entity_poly.pdbx_seq_one_letter_code
_entity_poly.pdbx_strand_id
1 'polypeptide(L)'
;MSDFRIERPEPFTVEGVDGTIYELPRIKDMSADQIAALGSVSAAKDDNAAQLRAQREFILGLCPELADEPLSDMGYVYLFKALAEGSGIELGDS
;
A
#
# COMPACT_ATOMS: atom_id res chain seq x y z
N MET A 1 20.80 -28.76 0.78
CA MET A 1 20.58 -27.44 0.18
C MET A 1 19.17 -27.41 -0.44
N SER A 2 18.42 -26.38 -0.15
CA SER A 2 17.02 -26.31 -0.59
C SER A 2 16.91 -25.52 -1.88
N ASP A 3 16.02 -25.94 -2.77
CA ASP A 3 15.73 -25.21 -4.00
C ASP A 3 14.85 -24.00 -3.73
N PHE A 4 14.18 -23.98 -2.60
CA PHE A 4 13.30 -22.88 -2.23
C PHE A 4 13.48 -22.55 -0.76
N ARG A 5 13.60 -21.29 -0.44
CA ARG A 5 13.76 -20.84 0.93
C ARG A 5 12.65 -19.85 1.28
N ILE A 6 11.93 -20.14 2.33
CA ILE A 6 10.91 -19.23 2.85
C ILE A 6 11.60 -18.22 3.75
N GLU A 7 11.45 -16.95 3.43
CA GLU A 7 12.02 -15.88 4.23
C GLU A 7 10.93 -15.17 5.01
N ARG A 8 11.32 -14.66 6.19
CA ARG A 8 10.40 -13.90 7.00
C ARG A 8 10.06 -12.58 6.30
N PRO A 9 8.79 -12.25 6.11
CA PRO A 9 8.43 -10.98 5.49
C PRO A 9 8.81 -9.81 6.38
N GLU A 10 9.28 -8.73 5.76
CA GLU A 10 9.56 -7.49 6.46
C GLU A 10 8.45 -6.51 6.10
N PRO A 11 7.65 -6.07 7.08
CA PRO A 11 6.54 -5.18 6.77
C PRO A 11 7.04 -3.78 6.39
N PHE A 12 6.24 -3.11 5.59
CA PHE A 12 6.43 -1.69 5.34
C PHE A 12 5.86 -0.93 6.54
N THR A 13 6.66 -0.06 7.14
CA THR A 13 6.23 0.64 8.35
C THR A 13 5.92 2.09 8.08
N VAL A 14 4.92 2.61 8.80
CA VAL A 14 4.50 4.00 8.71
C VAL A 14 4.46 4.54 10.14
N GLU A 15 5.07 5.69 10.34
CA GLU A 15 5.05 6.33 11.64
C GLU A 15 3.98 7.41 11.67
N GLY A 16 3.06 7.33 12.64
CA GLY A 16 2.02 8.32 12.83
C GLY A 16 2.54 9.58 13.49
N VAL A 17 1.66 10.59 13.60
CA VAL A 17 2.08 11.90 14.15
C VAL A 17 2.46 11.81 15.62
N ASP A 18 1.97 10.82 16.33
CA ASP A 18 2.26 10.61 17.75
C ASP A 18 3.36 9.56 17.98
N GLY A 19 4.00 9.10 16.90
CA GLY A 19 5.03 8.08 16.98
C GLY A 19 4.54 6.65 16.91
N THR A 20 3.24 6.44 16.76
CA THR A 20 2.68 5.11 16.59
C THR A 20 3.19 4.49 15.30
N ILE A 21 3.64 3.25 15.35
CA ILE A 21 4.14 2.55 14.17
C ILE A 21 3.06 1.63 13.64
N TYR A 22 2.73 1.79 12.37
CA TYR A 22 1.79 0.95 11.66
C TYR A 22 2.55 0.05 10.70
N GLU A 23 2.09 -1.18 10.53
CA GLU A 23 2.71 -2.13 9.64
C GLU A 23 1.75 -2.50 8.53
N LEU A 24 2.23 -2.41 7.29
CA LEU A 24 1.48 -2.80 6.11
C LEU A 24 2.27 -3.88 5.37
N PRO A 25 1.58 -4.84 4.74
CA PRO A 25 2.30 -5.83 3.95
C PRO A 25 2.89 -5.18 2.70
N ARG A 26 4.10 -5.59 2.36
CA ARG A 26 4.68 -5.17 1.07
C ARG A 26 3.93 -5.91 -0.04
N ILE A 27 3.92 -5.34 -1.24
CA ILE A 27 3.12 -5.91 -2.33
C ILE A 27 3.46 -7.38 -2.58
N LYS A 28 4.72 -7.74 -2.49
CA LYS A 28 5.14 -9.13 -2.68
C LYS A 28 4.57 -10.09 -1.64
N ASP A 29 4.14 -9.57 -0.49
CA ASP A 29 3.64 -10.38 0.62
C ASP A 29 2.12 -10.33 0.74
N MET A 30 1.44 -9.67 -0.20
CA MET A 30 0.00 -9.50 -0.15
C MET A 30 -0.73 -10.77 -0.56
N SER A 31 -1.93 -10.94 0.01
CA SER A 31 -2.81 -12.04 -0.38
C SER A 31 -3.41 -11.79 -1.76
N ALA A 32 -4.05 -12.82 -2.32
CA ALA A 32 -4.73 -12.69 -3.61
C ALA A 32 -5.81 -11.61 -3.57
N ASP A 33 -6.54 -11.51 -2.46
CA ASP A 33 -7.60 -10.50 -2.31
C ASP A 33 -7.00 -9.09 -2.30
N GLN A 34 -5.86 -8.92 -1.64
CA GLN A 34 -5.18 -7.63 -1.59
C GLN A 34 -4.63 -7.26 -2.97
N ILE A 35 -4.10 -8.22 -3.71
CA ILE A 35 -3.62 -7.97 -5.07
C ILE A 35 -4.79 -7.59 -5.99
N ALA A 36 -5.94 -8.22 -5.81
CA ALA A 36 -7.13 -7.87 -6.60
C ALA A 36 -7.56 -6.43 -6.31
N ALA A 37 -7.48 -6.02 -5.04
CA ALA A 37 -7.80 -4.63 -4.68
C ALA A 37 -6.83 -3.65 -5.32
N LEU A 38 -5.55 -4.04 -5.42
CA LEU A 38 -4.54 -3.22 -6.10
C LEU A 38 -4.90 -3.05 -7.57
N GLY A 39 -5.40 -4.12 -8.21
CA GLY A 39 -5.86 -4.05 -9.59
C GLY A 39 -6.99 -3.04 -9.77
N SER A 40 -7.88 -2.93 -8.78
CA SER A 40 -8.97 -1.96 -8.82
C SER A 40 -8.45 -0.53 -8.81
N VAL A 41 -7.36 -0.27 -8.09
CA VAL A 41 -6.72 1.05 -8.09
C VAL A 41 -6.23 1.39 -9.49
N SER A 42 -5.58 0.43 -10.14
CA SER A 42 -5.08 0.64 -11.51
C SER A 42 -6.22 0.85 -12.50
N ALA A 43 -7.35 0.19 -12.29
CA ALA A 43 -8.50 0.32 -13.19
C ALA A 43 -9.13 1.72 -13.12
N ALA A 44 -8.93 2.44 -12.02
CA ALA A 44 -9.49 3.78 -11.83
C ALA A 44 -8.58 4.90 -12.35
N LYS A 45 -7.52 4.57 -13.06
CA LYS A 45 -6.48 5.55 -13.42
C LYS A 45 -6.97 6.69 -14.32
N ASP A 46 -8.07 6.49 -15.03
CA ASP A 46 -8.59 7.49 -15.96
C ASP A 46 -9.46 8.55 -15.30
N ASP A 47 -9.77 8.36 -14.01
CA ASP A 47 -10.58 9.30 -13.25
C ASP A 47 -9.80 9.66 -11.98
N ASN A 48 -9.30 10.90 -11.90
CA ASN A 48 -8.47 11.33 -10.80
C ASN A 48 -9.15 11.17 -9.44
N ALA A 49 -10.43 11.57 -9.36
CA ALA A 49 -11.15 11.47 -8.09
C ALA A 49 -11.37 10.02 -7.69
N ALA A 50 -11.73 9.18 -8.66
CA ALA A 50 -11.91 7.75 -8.39
C ALA A 50 -10.60 7.09 -7.99
N GLN A 51 -9.50 7.49 -8.62
CA GLN A 51 -8.20 6.92 -8.28
C GLN A 51 -7.75 7.32 -6.88
N LEU A 52 -7.94 8.58 -6.50
CA LEU A 52 -7.62 9.03 -5.16
C LEU A 52 -8.40 8.22 -4.11
N ARG A 53 -9.69 8.05 -4.36
CA ARG A 53 -10.54 7.28 -3.46
C ARG A 53 -10.11 5.82 -3.39
N ALA A 54 -9.80 5.24 -4.54
CA ALA A 54 -9.39 3.84 -4.61
C ALA A 54 -8.09 3.61 -3.84
N GLN A 55 -7.12 4.51 -3.99
CA GLN A 55 -5.86 4.41 -3.26
C GLN A 55 -6.07 4.53 -1.76
N ARG A 56 -6.91 5.46 -1.34
CA ARG A 56 -7.24 5.61 0.07
C ARG A 56 -7.90 4.36 0.62
N GLU A 57 -8.89 3.84 -0.08
CA GLU A 57 -9.60 2.63 0.37
C GLU A 57 -8.65 1.44 0.41
N PHE A 58 -7.73 1.34 -0.55
CA PHE A 58 -6.75 0.27 -0.56
C PHE A 58 -5.88 0.31 0.69
N ILE A 59 -5.33 1.49 1.00
CA ILE A 59 -4.48 1.65 2.18
C ILE A 59 -5.25 1.35 3.46
N LEU A 60 -6.47 1.85 3.58
CA LEU A 60 -7.28 1.60 4.77
C LEU A 60 -7.71 0.14 4.89
N GLY A 61 -7.83 -0.55 3.76
CA GLY A 61 -8.06 -1.98 3.78
C GLY A 61 -6.90 -2.77 4.32
N LEU A 62 -5.67 -2.27 4.11
CA LEU A 62 -4.47 -2.90 4.65
C LEU A 62 -4.29 -2.57 6.14
N CYS A 63 -4.61 -1.36 6.53
CA CYS A 63 -4.41 -0.91 7.90
C CYS A 63 -5.51 0.09 8.29
N PRO A 64 -6.66 -0.42 8.78
CA PRO A 64 -7.79 0.46 9.12
C PRO A 64 -7.48 1.50 10.18
N GLU A 65 -6.49 1.24 11.05
CA GLU A 65 -6.13 2.17 12.11
C GLU A 65 -5.61 3.49 11.55
N LEU A 66 -5.13 3.51 10.31
CA LEU A 66 -4.66 4.75 9.69
C LEU A 66 -5.77 5.78 9.51
N ALA A 67 -7.04 5.36 9.59
CA ALA A 67 -8.15 6.29 9.49
C ALA A 67 -8.13 7.33 10.61
N ASP A 68 -7.48 7.02 11.73
CA ASP A 68 -7.37 7.95 12.85
C ASP A 68 -6.24 8.97 12.68
N GLU A 69 -5.41 8.81 11.66
CA GLU A 69 -4.32 9.73 11.39
C GLU A 69 -4.80 10.90 10.53
N PRO A 70 -4.22 12.10 10.70
CA PRO A 70 -4.63 13.27 9.94
C PRO A 70 -4.07 13.26 8.52
N LEU A 71 -4.45 12.27 7.73
CA LEU A 71 -4.00 12.13 6.35
C LEU A 71 -5.03 12.72 5.39
N SER A 72 -4.56 13.58 4.49
CA SER A 72 -5.38 14.06 3.39
C SER A 72 -5.43 12.99 2.29
N ASP A 73 -6.29 13.20 1.30
CA ASP A 73 -6.34 12.30 0.15
C ASP A 73 -4.98 12.23 -0.55
N MET A 74 -4.29 13.36 -0.66
CA MET A 74 -2.96 13.36 -1.25
C MET A 74 -1.95 12.64 -0.37
N GLY A 75 -2.15 12.69 0.95
CA GLY A 75 -1.31 11.92 1.87
C GLY A 75 -1.41 10.43 1.59
N TYR A 76 -2.60 9.94 1.30
CA TYR A 76 -2.78 8.54 0.95
C TYR A 76 -2.12 8.20 -0.39
N VAL A 77 -2.13 9.13 -1.34
CA VAL A 77 -1.43 8.93 -2.62
C VAL A 77 0.06 8.77 -2.38
N TYR A 78 0.65 9.63 -1.58
CA TYR A 78 2.08 9.54 -1.27
C TYR A 78 2.41 8.26 -0.52
N LEU A 79 1.55 7.87 0.40
CA LEU A 79 1.74 6.62 1.14
C LEU A 79 1.66 5.42 0.21
N PHE A 80 0.69 5.39 -0.69
CA PHE A 80 0.55 4.33 -1.68
C PHE A 80 1.79 4.23 -2.54
N LYS A 81 2.28 5.38 -3.00
CA LYS A 81 3.46 5.43 -3.85
C LYS A 81 4.70 4.94 -3.10
N ALA A 82 4.84 5.35 -1.85
CA ALA A 82 5.96 4.90 -1.03
C ALA A 82 5.91 3.39 -0.79
N LEU A 83 4.72 2.85 -0.56
CA LEU A 83 4.54 1.41 -0.38
C LEU A 83 4.97 0.65 -1.63
N ALA A 84 4.55 1.13 -2.81
CA ALA A 84 4.90 0.49 -4.06
C ALA A 84 6.41 0.53 -4.31
N GLU A 85 7.03 1.68 -4.07
CA GLU A 85 8.48 1.83 -4.24
C GLU A 85 9.23 0.98 -3.23
N GLY A 86 8.78 0.96 -1.98
CA GLY A 86 9.40 0.17 -0.93
C GLY A 86 9.27 -1.32 -1.16
N SER A 87 8.35 -1.74 -2.01
CA SER A 87 8.19 -3.15 -2.38
C SER A 87 9.01 -3.55 -3.60
N GLY A 88 9.80 -2.62 -4.14
CA GLY A 88 10.63 -2.90 -5.30
C GLY A 88 9.87 -2.95 -6.62
N ILE A 89 8.65 -2.45 -6.62
CA ILE A 89 7.82 -2.43 -7.83
C ILE A 89 7.83 -1.02 -8.40
N GLU A 90 8.18 -0.90 -9.67
CA GLU A 90 8.15 0.38 -10.34
C GLU A 90 6.74 0.67 -10.82
N LEU A 91 6.23 1.84 -10.46
CA LEU A 91 4.94 2.31 -10.93
C LEU A 91 5.14 3.30 -12.05
N GLY A 92 4.35 3.13 -13.07
CA GLY A 92 4.43 4.00 -14.20
C GLY A 92 5.55 3.57 -15.13
N ASP A 93 6.09 4.52 -15.79
CA ASP A 93 7.10 4.25 -16.78
C ASP A 93 8.47 4.10 -16.16
N SER A 94 9.08 3.02 -16.45
CA SER A 94 10.44 2.76 -15.99
C SER A 94 11.44 3.10 -17.09
#